data_de8cf9e97ba8ea3cf5f5b3901eddec7d
#
_entry.id   de8cf9e97ba8ea3cf5f5b3901eddec7d
#
_cell.length_a   1.000
_cell.length_b   1.000
_cell.length_c   1.000
_cell.angle_alpha   90.00
_cell.angle_beta   90.00
_cell.angle_gamma   90.00
#
_symmetry.space_group_name_H-M   'P 1'
#
loop_
_entity.id
_entity.type
_entity.pdbx_description
1 polymer ?
#
loop_
_entity_poly.entity_id
_entity_poly.type
_entity_poly.pdbx_seq_one_letter_code
_entity_poly.pdbx_strand_id
1 'polypeptide(L)'
;MSEEGDAPRTMPKWIGIVGLFIAPTTVITSLCYFYGYVATRTYFSYFGIDTDAIGFTSTDYVIKSVPALYVPLVVGLLAWLAMLWAGEYLRRLLQSGRRTRLLRRLAWVELAVGAVCVARAIVGLTKPDWAPIHVDAVTPVALGLGTALLMVGFWMLAGTRDPNVPRPFAAAERGSLVVAAGAIVVALFWVTNMFATFRGQDLARNTNAGLWSRANVVVLDVEATQDLPLLLDNQVKVSWAPLGSDSTAKSAFLRYECFRALAVHNDRWVLVPARWAPTAGFAVIVTADSSHLISFKRIEHIADSDAAKNTAGNWECPEVGIDAQGK
;
A
#
# COMPACT_ATOMS: atom_id res chain seq x y z
N MET A 1 -23.67 38.34 47.33
CA MET A 1 -23.56 37.83 45.94
C MET A 1 -22.11 37.87 45.62
N SER A 2 -21.42 36.75 45.78
CA SER A 2 -19.99 36.58 45.56
C SER A 2 -19.79 36.09 44.14
N GLU A 3 -19.20 36.87 43.25
CA GLU A 3 -18.73 36.44 41.94
C GLU A 3 -17.55 35.52 42.16
N GLU A 4 -17.76 34.25 41.92
CA GLU A 4 -16.76 33.21 41.89
C GLU A 4 -16.05 33.30 40.52
N GLY A 5 -14.87 33.97 40.52
CA GLY A 5 -14.03 34.15 39.35
C GLY A 5 -13.58 32.80 38.83
N ASP A 6 -14.01 32.43 37.63
CA ASP A 6 -13.63 31.26 36.89
C ASP A 6 -12.13 31.38 36.46
N ALA A 7 -11.26 30.83 37.32
CA ALA A 7 -9.81 30.82 37.03
C ALA A 7 -9.57 29.93 35.80
N PRO A 8 -8.82 30.39 34.80
CA PRO A 8 -8.52 29.61 33.60
C PRO A 8 -7.82 28.30 34.02
N ARG A 9 -8.47 27.17 33.80
CA ARG A 9 -7.91 25.84 34.03
C ARG A 9 -6.66 25.69 33.16
N THR A 10 -5.49 25.92 33.75
CA THR A 10 -4.21 25.62 33.11
C THR A 10 -4.12 24.14 32.87
N MET A 11 -4.23 23.73 31.61
CA MET A 11 -4.03 22.32 31.23
C MET A 11 -2.68 21.84 31.77
N PRO A 12 -2.64 20.71 32.48
CA PRO A 12 -1.39 20.20 33.03
C PRO A 12 -0.38 19.93 31.93
N LYS A 13 0.86 20.32 32.14
CA LYS A 13 1.97 20.26 31.14
C LYS A 13 2.17 18.88 30.51
N TRP A 14 1.84 17.80 31.23
CA TRP A 14 1.94 16.42 30.72
C TRP A 14 0.96 16.15 29.58
N ILE A 15 -0.23 16.78 29.52
CA ILE A 15 -1.17 16.65 28.40
C ILE A 15 -0.56 17.17 27.10
N GLY A 16 0.21 18.25 27.16
CA GLY A 16 0.93 18.76 25.99
C GLY A 16 2.05 17.81 25.52
N ILE A 17 2.74 17.14 26.44
CA ILE A 17 3.79 16.17 26.13
C ILE A 17 3.17 14.90 25.51
N VAL A 18 2.11 14.38 26.12
CA VAL A 18 1.40 13.19 25.60
C VAL A 18 0.81 13.47 24.21
N GLY A 19 0.23 14.66 23.99
CA GLY A 19 -0.29 15.06 22.69
C GLY A 19 0.80 15.12 21.60
N LEU A 20 2.04 15.49 21.97
CA LEU A 20 3.18 15.54 21.06
C LEU A 20 3.57 14.16 20.51
N PHE A 21 3.33 13.07 21.26
CA PHE A 21 3.63 11.71 20.83
C PHE A 21 2.43 11.01 20.18
N ILE A 22 1.20 11.26 20.67
CA ILE A 22 -0.01 10.61 20.16
C ILE A 22 -0.29 11.04 18.72
N ALA A 23 -0.18 12.32 18.39
CA ALA A 23 -0.52 12.80 17.06
C ALA A 23 0.38 12.18 15.95
N PRO A 24 1.71 12.14 16.06
CA PRO A 24 2.55 11.49 15.06
C PRO A 24 2.32 9.98 14.95
N THR A 25 2.15 9.28 16.08
CA THR A 25 1.91 7.83 16.05
C THR A 25 0.58 7.49 15.40
N THR A 26 -0.47 8.25 15.64
CA THR A 26 -1.77 8.06 15.00
C THR A 26 -1.69 8.26 13.49
N VAL A 27 -0.98 9.30 13.02
CA VAL A 27 -0.79 9.55 11.59
C VAL A 27 -0.01 8.40 10.95
N ILE A 28 1.08 7.95 11.57
CA ILE A 28 1.89 6.83 11.07
C ILE A 28 1.04 5.54 10.99
N THR A 29 0.31 5.20 12.05
CA THR A 29 -0.54 4.00 12.07
C THR A 29 -1.64 4.07 11.00
N SER A 30 -2.26 5.25 10.82
CA SER A 30 -3.27 5.47 9.78
C SER A 30 -2.67 5.34 8.38
N LEU A 31 -1.47 5.84 8.14
CA LEU A 31 -0.74 5.69 6.88
C LEU A 31 -0.38 4.22 6.62
N CYS A 32 0.08 3.49 7.65
CA CYS A 32 0.37 2.06 7.55
C CYS A 32 -0.88 1.27 7.16
N TYR A 33 -1.98 1.49 7.87
CA TYR A 33 -3.26 0.85 7.55
C TYR A 33 -3.72 1.18 6.12
N PHE A 34 -3.73 2.46 5.77
CA PHE A 34 -4.18 2.93 4.46
C PHE A 34 -3.32 2.35 3.32
N TYR A 35 -2.00 2.37 3.50
CA TYR A 35 -1.08 1.75 2.55
C TYR A 35 -1.37 0.26 2.37
N GLY A 36 -1.45 -0.49 3.47
CA GLY A 36 -1.69 -1.92 3.43
C GLY A 36 -3.03 -2.28 2.79
N TYR A 37 -4.07 -1.49 3.09
CA TYR A 37 -5.39 -1.63 2.48
C TYR A 37 -5.34 -1.44 0.96
N VAL A 38 -4.80 -0.30 0.50
CA VAL A 38 -4.73 0.01 -0.94
C VAL A 38 -3.86 -0.98 -1.70
N ALA A 39 -2.67 -1.31 -1.17
CA ALA A 39 -1.76 -2.24 -1.83
C ALA A 39 -2.36 -3.65 -1.92
N THR A 40 -2.99 -4.14 -0.84
CA THR A 40 -3.63 -5.45 -0.82
C THR A 40 -4.83 -5.49 -1.76
N ARG A 41 -5.69 -4.47 -1.73
CA ARG A 41 -6.84 -4.37 -2.63
C ARG A 41 -6.39 -4.35 -4.09
N THR A 42 -5.38 -3.56 -4.42
CA THR A 42 -4.84 -3.48 -5.79
C THR A 42 -4.22 -4.81 -6.23
N TYR A 43 -3.51 -5.49 -5.32
CA TYR A 43 -2.94 -6.81 -5.59
C TYR A 43 -4.01 -7.84 -5.94
N PHE A 44 -5.06 -7.97 -5.11
CA PHE A 44 -6.12 -8.96 -5.35
C PHE A 44 -7.05 -8.57 -6.49
N SER A 45 -7.31 -7.27 -6.71
CA SER A 45 -8.10 -6.81 -7.84
C SER A 45 -7.48 -7.15 -9.19
N TYR A 46 -6.14 -7.25 -9.27
CA TYR A 46 -5.45 -7.73 -10.47
C TYR A 46 -5.88 -9.16 -10.83
N PHE A 47 -6.14 -10.01 -9.85
CA PHE A 47 -6.64 -11.37 -10.03
C PHE A 47 -8.16 -11.47 -10.09
N GLY A 48 -8.88 -10.34 -10.09
CA GLY A 48 -10.34 -10.30 -10.10
C GLY A 48 -10.99 -10.64 -8.77
N ILE A 49 -10.26 -10.55 -7.66
CA ILE A 49 -10.71 -10.94 -6.33
C ILE A 49 -11.02 -9.69 -5.51
N ASP A 50 -12.21 -9.66 -4.89
CA ASP A 50 -12.53 -8.66 -3.88
C ASP A 50 -11.91 -9.06 -2.52
N THR A 51 -11.16 -8.15 -1.94
CA THR A 51 -10.51 -8.37 -0.62
C THR A 51 -11.50 -8.58 0.51
N ASP A 52 -12.73 -8.05 0.38
CA ASP A 52 -13.77 -8.20 1.39
C ASP A 52 -14.26 -9.66 1.47
N ALA A 53 -14.21 -10.39 0.34
CA ALA A 53 -14.52 -11.81 0.30
C ALA A 53 -13.51 -12.66 1.09
N ILE A 54 -12.26 -12.19 1.24
CA ILE A 54 -11.21 -12.89 2.00
C ILE A 54 -11.39 -12.65 3.50
N GLY A 55 -11.87 -11.46 3.90
CA GLY A 55 -12.15 -11.12 5.28
C GLY A 55 -10.92 -10.65 6.07
N PHE A 56 -9.99 -9.93 5.45
CA PHE A 56 -8.85 -9.33 6.14
C PHE A 56 -9.29 -8.33 7.21
N THR A 57 -8.61 -8.37 8.35
CA THR A 57 -8.81 -7.43 9.46
C THR A 57 -7.94 -6.19 9.29
N SER A 58 -8.25 -5.13 10.05
CA SER A 58 -7.43 -3.91 10.08
C SER A 58 -5.97 -4.20 10.46
N THR A 59 -5.75 -5.16 11.36
CA THR A 59 -4.41 -5.59 11.80
C THR A 59 -3.63 -6.24 10.66
N ASP A 60 -4.29 -7.04 9.82
CA ASP A 60 -3.65 -7.69 8.67
C ASP A 60 -3.11 -6.65 7.68
N TYR A 61 -3.87 -5.59 7.42
CA TYR A 61 -3.43 -4.51 6.54
C TYR A 61 -2.21 -3.77 7.11
N VAL A 62 -2.19 -3.51 8.43
CA VAL A 62 -1.03 -2.88 9.08
C VAL A 62 0.20 -3.78 8.99
N ILE A 63 0.08 -5.08 9.29
CA ILE A 63 1.21 -6.02 9.20
C ILE A 63 1.74 -6.13 7.77
N LYS A 64 0.86 -6.21 6.78
CA LYS A 64 1.25 -6.27 5.36
C LYS A 64 1.91 -4.99 4.85
N SER A 65 1.69 -3.85 5.50
CA SER A 65 2.30 -2.57 5.13
C SER A 65 3.78 -2.47 5.53
N VAL A 66 4.19 -3.13 6.61
CA VAL A 66 5.51 -2.97 7.23
C VAL A 66 6.68 -3.16 6.25
N PRO A 67 6.76 -4.25 5.47
CA PRO A 67 7.91 -4.46 4.56
C PRO A 67 8.02 -3.39 3.48
N ALA A 68 6.89 -2.86 3.02
CA ALA A 68 6.85 -1.91 1.92
C ALA A 68 7.11 -0.46 2.38
N LEU A 69 6.73 -0.14 3.62
CA LEU A 69 6.93 1.18 4.20
C LEU A 69 8.34 1.40 4.75
N TYR A 70 9.14 0.35 4.87
CA TYR A 70 10.49 0.46 5.42
C TYR A 70 11.33 1.49 4.66
N VAL A 71 11.36 1.42 3.32
CA VAL A 71 12.13 2.35 2.49
C VAL A 71 11.61 3.79 2.60
N PRO A 72 10.30 4.08 2.41
CA PRO A 72 9.76 5.43 2.59
C PRO A 72 10.00 6.00 3.99
N LEU A 73 9.90 5.17 5.04
CA LEU A 73 10.16 5.61 6.41
C LEU A 73 11.62 6.03 6.63
N VAL A 74 12.57 5.23 6.15
CA VAL A 74 14.00 5.56 6.24
C VAL A 74 14.30 6.85 5.48
N VAL A 75 13.80 6.99 4.25
CA VAL A 75 13.95 8.21 3.46
C VAL A 75 13.31 9.41 4.16
N GLY A 76 12.13 9.24 4.74
CA GLY A 76 11.43 10.27 5.52
C GLY A 76 12.23 10.72 6.75
N LEU A 77 12.80 9.77 7.51
CA LEU A 77 13.65 10.07 8.66
C LEU A 77 14.91 10.82 8.25
N LEU A 78 15.57 10.41 7.17
CA LEU A 78 16.75 11.10 6.65
C LEU A 78 16.40 12.53 6.16
N ALA A 79 15.28 12.68 5.47
CA ALA A 79 14.78 13.99 5.03
C ALA A 79 14.45 14.87 6.23
N TRP A 80 13.81 14.33 7.27
CA TRP A 80 13.54 15.04 8.52
C TRP A 80 14.81 15.49 9.21
N LEU A 81 15.81 14.61 9.32
CA LEU A 81 17.11 14.94 9.90
C LEU A 81 17.81 16.06 9.10
N ALA A 82 17.81 15.95 7.76
CA ALA A 82 18.36 16.99 6.89
C ALA A 82 17.63 18.33 7.05
N MET A 83 16.31 18.31 7.22
CA MET A 83 15.51 19.51 7.47
C MET A 83 15.84 20.16 8.80
N LEU A 84 16.07 19.38 9.87
CA LEU A 84 16.51 19.92 11.17
C LEU A 84 17.88 20.59 11.06
N TRP A 85 18.83 19.98 10.37
CA TRP A 85 20.16 20.54 10.14
C TRP A 85 20.12 21.81 9.29
N ALA A 86 19.35 21.79 8.21
CA ALA A 86 19.15 22.94 7.34
C ALA A 86 18.48 24.09 8.10
N GLY A 87 17.48 23.79 8.94
CA GLY A 87 16.80 24.77 9.78
C GLY A 87 17.73 25.43 10.79
N GLU A 88 18.59 24.66 11.47
CA GLU A 88 19.57 25.21 12.40
C GLU A 88 20.64 26.02 11.68
N TYR A 89 21.14 25.54 10.54
CA TYR A 89 22.09 26.30 9.72
C TYR A 89 21.50 27.63 9.23
N LEU A 90 20.26 27.61 8.76
CA LEU A 90 19.55 28.80 8.30
C LEU A 90 19.31 29.78 9.45
N ARG A 91 18.96 29.29 10.64
CA ARG A 91 18.80 30.09 11.87
C ARG A 91 20.09 30.79 12.22
N ARG A 92 21.25 30.13 12.15
CA ARG A 92 22.57 30.73 12.39
C ARG A 92 22.90 31.80 11.34
N LEU A 93 22.56 31.57 10.06
CA LEU A 93 22.72 32.56 8.99
C LEU A 93 21.85 33.80 9.22
N LEU A 94 20.61 33.63 9.66
CA LEU A 94 19.71 34.74 9.98
C LEU A 94 20.24 35.59 11.18
N GLN A 95 20.78 34.92 12.19
CA GLN A 95 21.36 35.59 13.37
C GLN A 95 22.64 36.36 13.06
N SER A 96 23.42 35.92 12.06
CA SER A 96 24.69 36.58 11.71
C SER A 96 24.53 37.91 11.01
N GLY A 97 23.33 38.29 10.57
CA GLY A 97 23.00 39.61 9.98
C GLY A 97 23.72 39.96 8.66
N ARG A 98 24.78 39.22 8.31
CA ARG A 98 25.69 39.54 7.19
C ARG A 98 25.11 39.36 5.79
N ARG A 99 23.99 38.60 5.61
CA ARG A 99 23.44 38.25 4.29
C ARG A 99 21.92 38.44 4.17
N THR A 100 21.34 39.37 4.91
CA THR A 100 19.89 39.61 4.94
C THR A 100 19.28 39.85 3.56
N ARG A 101 19.97 40.55 2.67
CA ARG A 101 19.50 40.81 1.29
C ARG A 101 19.45 39.53 0.46
N LEU A 102 20.43 38.65 0.60
CA LEU A 102 20.48 37.35 -0.11
C LEU A 102 19.37 36.42 0.40
N LEU A 103 19.23 36.33 1.73
CA LEU A 103 18.19 35.50 2.37
C LEU A 103 16.79 35.99 1.98
N ARG A 104 16.57 37.30 1.90
CA ARG A 104 15.30 37.85 1.43
C ARG A 104 15.02 37.52 -0.04
N ARG A 105 16.04 37.55 -0.90
CA ARG A 105 15.88 37.13 -2.32
C ARG A 105 15.57 35.64 -2.42
N LEU A 106 16.28 34.79 -1.67
CA LEU A 106 16.00 33.33 -1.63
C LEU A 106 14.58 33.06 -1.14
N ALA A 107 14.12 33.74 -0.08
CA ALA A 107 12.75 33.58 0.42
C ALA A 107 11.71 33.95 -0.64
N TRP A 108 11.92 35.00 -1.43
CA TRP A 108 11.02 35.34 -2.54
C TRP A 108 11.05 34.31 -3.65
N VAL A 109 12.21 33.73 -3.96
CA VAL A 109 12.32 32.63 -4.95
C VAL A 109 11.58 31.38 -4.44
N GLU A 110 11.77 31.01 -3.17
CA GLU A 110 11.05 29.88 -2.57
C GLU A 110 9.53 30.08 -2.58
N LEU A 111 9.06 31.29 -2.25
CA LEU A 111 7.65 31.61 -2.32
C LEU A 111 7.10 31.54 -3.75
N ALA A 112 7.84 32.04 -4.73
CA ALA A 112 7.43 31.97 -6.13
C ALA A 112 7.37 30.50 -6.62
N VAL A 113 8.40 29.71 -6.35
CA VAL A 113 8.44 28.28 -6.71
C VAL A 113 7.32 27.53 -5.97
N GLY A 114 7.16 27.76 -4.67
CA GLY A 114 6.09 27.14 -3.88
C GLY A 114 4.71 27.47 -4.42
N ALA A 115 4.45 28.74 -4.78
CA ALA A 115 3.18 29.17 -5.36
C ALA A 115 2.92 28.50 -6.74
N VAL A 116 3.93 28.38 -7.58
CA VAL A 116 3.84 27.69 -8.87
C VAL A 116 3.53 26.20 -8.66
N CYS A 117 4.19 25.54 -7.71
CA CYS A 117 3.92 24.13 -7.37
C CYS A 117 2.49 23.93 -6.88
N VAL A 118 2.00 24.78 -5.98
CA VAL A 118 0.62 24.69 -5.48
C VAL A 118 -0.39 24.98 -6.60
N ALA A 119 -0.15 26.02 -7.42
CA ALA A 119 -1.00 26.31 -8.57
C ALA A 119 -1.03 25.13 -9.55
N ARG A 120 0.10 24.49 -9.83
CA ARG A 120 0.20 23.28 -10.65
C ARG A 120 -0.60 22.12 -10.04
N ALA A 121 -0.54 21.95 -8.72
CA ALA A 121 -1.31 20.92 -8.02
C ALA A 121 -2.82 21.19 -8.14
N ILE A 122 -3.27 22.44 -7.97
CA ILE A 122 -4.67 22.83 -8.13
C ILE A 122 -5.15 22.60 -9.57
N VAL A 123 -4.34 22.95 -10.56
CA VAL A 123 -4.67 22.69 -11.98
C VAL A 123 -4.77 21.19 -12.24
N GLY A 124 -3.86 20.36 -11.70
CA GLY A 124 -3.93 18.92 -11.83
C GLY A 124 -5.15 18.28 -11.16
N LEU A 125 -5.68 18.90 -10.10
CA LEU A 125 -6.93 18.47 -9.44
C LEU A 125 -8.18 18.85 -10.23
N THR A 126 -8.21 20.05 -10.84
CA THR A 126 -9.40 20.59 -11.46
C THR A 126 -9.52 20.24 -12.94
N LYS A 127 -8.40 20.09 -13.63
CA LYS A 127 -8.33 19.83 -15.08
C LYS A 127 -7.24 18.80 -15.38
N PRO A 128 -7.49 17.50 -15.16
CA PRO A 128 -6.51 16.44 -15.41
C PRO A 128 -6.02 16.41 -16.87
N ASP A 129 -6.87 16.77 -17.83
CA ASP A 129 -6.54 16.78 -19.26
C ASP A 129 -5.48 17.83 -19.65
N TRP A 130 -5.32 18.88 -18.86
CA TRP A 130 -4.34 19.95 -19.10
C TRP A 130 -2.93 19.63 -18.57
N ALA A 131 -2.79 18.51 -17.94
CA ALA A 131 -1.56 18.10 -17.27
C ALA A 131 -1.05 16.74 -17.80
N PRO A 132 -0.61 16.65 -19.07
CA PRO A 132 -0.36 15.39 -19.76
C PRO A 132 0.84 14.60 -19.24
N ILE A 133 1.65 15.16 -18.34
CA ILE A 133 2.87 14.50 -17.84
C ILE A 133 2.60 13.89 -16.48
N HIS A 134 2.38 12.58 -16.43
CA HIS A 134 2.31 11.74 -15.23
C HIS A 134 1.56 12.41 -14.06
N VAL A 135 0.30 12.79 -14.34
CA VAL A 135 -0.58 13.54 -13.43
C VAL A 135 -0.61 12.94 -12.04
N ASP A 136 -0.55 11.62 -11.99
CA ASP A 136 -0.76 10.89 -10.76
C ASP A 136 0.34 11.12 -9.72
N ALA A 137 1.62 11.19 -10.09
CA ALA A 137 2.72 11.36 -9.16
C ALA A 137 3.09 12.82 -8.90
N VAL A 138 3.07 13.65 -9.93
CA VAL A 138 3.56 15.05 -9.84
C VAL A 138 2.62 15.92 -9.01
N THR A 139 1.32 15.68 -9.11
CA THR A 139 0.31 16.53 -8.46
C THR A 139 0.39 16.50 -6.93
N PRO A 140 0.39 15.33 -6.24
CA PRO A 140 0.49 15.29 -4.79
C PRO A 140 1.88 15.72 -4.28
N VAL A 141 2.95 15.40 -5.02
CA VAL A 141 4.30 15.83 -4.66
C VAL A 141 4.40 17.36 -4.78
N ALA A 142 3.86 17.96 -5.85
CA ALA A 142 3.83 19.40 -6.04
C ALA A 142 3.01 20.10 -4.94
N LEU A 143 1.91 19.51 -4.48
CA LEU A 143 1.12 20.06 -3.38
C LEU A 143 1.91 20.07 -2.07
N GLY A 144 2.50 18.93 -1.71
CA GLY A 144 3.26 18.81 -0.46
C GLY A 144 4.52 19.66 -0.45
N LEU A 145 5.33 19.56 -1.50
CA LEU A 145 6.57 20.32 -1.64
C LEU A 145 6.29 21.84 -1.74
N GLY A 146 5.29 22.21 -2.55
CA GLY A 146 4.89 23.61 -2.72
C GLY A 146 4.44 24.23 -1.41
N THR A 147 3.63 23.53 -0.63
CA THR A 147 3.18 23.98 0.69
C THR A 147 4.36 24.13 1.68
N ALA A 148 5.29 23.16 1.68
CA ALA A 148 6.49 23.21 2.51
C ALA A 148 7.39 24.41 2.14
N LEU A 149 7.62 24.65 0.84
CA LEU A 149 8.39 25.80 0.36
C LEU A 149 7.75 27.14 0.73
N LEU A 150 6.42 27.26 0.60
CA LEU A 150 5.69 28.44 1.04
C LEU A 150 5.92 28.69 2.54
N MET A 151 5.83 27.65 3.36
CA MET A 151 6.01 27.72 4.80
C MET A 151 7.43 28.18 5.18
N VAL A 152 8.47 27.60 4.54
CA VAL A 152 9.87 27.98 4.75
C VAL A 152 10.11 29.40 4.27
N GLY A 153 9.64 29.79 3.09
CA GLY A 153 9.76 31.13 2.54
C GLY A 153 9.12 32.21 3.43
N PHE A 154 7.90 31.96 3.95
CA PHE A 154 7.26 32.86 4.92
C PHE A 154 8.04 32.94 6.23
N TRP A 155 8.52 31.80 6.74
CA TRP A 155 9.36 31.80 7.95
C TRP A 155 10.66 32.59 7.77
N MET A 156 11.35 32.46 6.63
CA MET A 156 12.55 33.23 6.30
C MET A 156 12.23 34.72 6.20
N LEU A 157 11.13 35.10 5.54
CA LEU A 157 10.72 36.51 5.47
C LEU A 157 10.40 37.09 6.85
N ALA A 158 9.73 36.34 7.71
CA ALA A 158 9.44 36.74 9.08
C ALA A 158 10.71 36.94 9.88
N GLY A 159 11.74 36.09 9.70
CA GLY A 159 13.04 36.20 10.36
C GLY A 159 13.92 37.33 9.86
N THR A 160 13.65 37.89 8.67
CA THR A 160 14.38 39.04 8.11
C THR A 160 13.72 40.39 8.40
N ARG A 161 12.57 40.42 9.07
CA ARG A 161 11.86 41.65 9.46
C ARG A 161 12.42 42.26 10.73
N ASP A 162 12.30 43.59 10.82
CA ASP A 162 12.69 44.33 12.00
C ASP A 162 11.81 43.93 13.21
N PRO A 163 12.40 43.57 14.36
CA PRO A 163 11.66 43.17 15.56
C PRO A 163 10.69 44.22 16.09
N ASN A 164 10.92 45.49 15.76
CA ASN A 164 10.13 46.65 16.23
C ASN A 164 8.85 46.90 15.42
N VAL A 165 8.63 46.16 14.31
CA VAL A 165 7.41 46.29 13.49
C VAL A 165 6.29 45.43 14.09
N PRO A 166 5.12 46.01 14.47
CA PRO A 166 3.98 45.23 14.96
C PRO A 166 3.59 44.15 13.98
N ARG A 167 3.27 42.96 14.49
CA ARG A 167 2.78 41.81 13.70
C ARG A 167 1.27 41.91 13.51
N PRO A 168 0.75 42.51 12.41
CA PRO A 168 -0.69 42.72 12.24
C PRO A 168 -1.48 41.42 12.02
N PHE A 169 -0.81 40.28 11.78
CA PHE A 169 -1.45 39.04 11.40
C PHE A 169 -1.05 37.81 12.24
N ALA A 170 -0.74 38.01 13.54
CA ALA A 170 -0.33 36.87 14.39
C ALA A 170 -1.39 35.73 14.47
N ALA A 171 -2.67 36.05 14.40
CA ALA A 171 -3.75 35.06 14.35
C ALA A 171 -3.85 34.37 12.99
N ALA A 172 -3.68 35.11 11.89
CA ALA A 172 -3.65 34.53 10.55
C ALA A 172 -2.40 33.66 10.32
N GLU A 173 -1.28 33.96 10.96
CA GLU A 173 -0.05 33.17 10.92
C GLU A 173 -0.26 31.79 11.54
N ARG A 174 -0.95 31.68 12.68
CA ARG A 174 -1.29 30.39 13.28
C ARG A 174 -2.28 29.60 12.43
N GLY A 175 -3.30 30.25 11.89
CA GLY A 175 -4.26 29.62 10.98
C GLY A 175 -3.61 29.07 9.73
N SER A 176 -2.67 29.82 9.12
CA SER A 176 -1.94 29.35 7.92
C SER A 176 -1.07 28.13 8.20
N LEU A 177 -0.46 28.01 9.38
CA LEU A 177 0.30 26.84 9.79
C LEU A 177 -0.59 25.58 9.89
N VAL A 178 -1.79 25.71 10.44
CA VAL A 178 -2.75 24.60 10.53
C VAL A 178 -3.20 24.16 9.14
N VAL A 179 -3.52 25.09 8.25
CA VAL A 179 -3.90 24.80 6.86
C VAL A 179 -2.74 24.14 6.12
N ALA A 180 -1.52 24.64 6.28
CA ALA A 180 -0.33 24.06 5.65
C ALA A 180 -0.04 22.65 6.16
N ALA A 181 -0.14 22.42 7.47
CA ALA A 181 -0.01 21.07 8.04
C ALA A 181 -1.08 20.12 7.50
N GLY A 182 -2.34 20.56 7.40
CA GLY A 182 -3.42 19.80 6.79
C GLY A 182 -3.14 19.45 5.33
N ALA A 183 -2.67 20.41 4.53
CA ALA A 183 -2.32 20.18 3.13
C ALA A 183 -1.16 19.19 2.98
N ILE A 184 -0.15 19.24 3.86
CA ILE A 184 0.95 18.28 3.86
C ILE A 184 0.44 16.86 4.20
N VAL A 185 -0.44 16.74 5.20
CA VAL A 185 -1.04 15.43 5.56
C VAL A 185 -1.83 14.87 4.39
N VAL A 186 -2.67 15.66 3.73
CA VAL A 186 -3.43 15.24 2.53
C VAL A 186 -2.47 14.80 1.41
N ALA A 187 -1.41 15.56 1.17
CA ALA A 187 -0.41 15.21 0.17
C ALA A 187 0.30 13.89 0.50
N LEU A 188 0.62 13.65 1.78
CA LEU A 188 1.21 12.39 2.25
C LEU A 188 0.28 11.19 1.99
N PHE A 189 -1.01 11.31 2.32
CA PHE A 189 -1.98 10.25 2.03
C PHE A 189 -2.10 10.00 0.53
N TRP A 190 -2.10 11.04 -0.29
CA TRP A 190 -2.18 10.88 -1.73
C TRP A 190 -0.94 10.20 -2.32
N VAL A 191 0.27 10.64 -1.93
CA VAL A 191 1.52 9.98 -2.32
C VAL A 191 1.53 8.53 -1.88
N THR A 192 1.06 8.26 -0.64
CA THR A 192 0.95 6.90 -0.11
C THR A 192 0.00 6.04 -0.94
N ASN A 193 -1.16 6.59 -1.33
CA ASN A 193 -2.12 5.89 -2.20
C ASN A 193 -1.48 5.47 -3.53
N MET A 194 -0.78 6.39 -4.17
CA MET A 194 -0.11 6.11 -5.44
C MET A 194 0.97 5.06 -5.32
N PHE A 195 1.83 5.20 -4.31
CA PHE A 195 2.90 4.24 -4.07
C PHE A 195 2.35 2.86 -3.73
N ALA A 196 1.27 2.80 -2.94
CA ALA A 196 0.58 1.55 -2.60
C ALA A 196 -0.03 0.88 -3.83
N THR A 197 -0.71 1.65 -4.69
CA THR A 197 -1.29 1.16 -5.94
C THR A 197 -0.21 0.61 -6.88
N PHE A 198 0.84 1.39 -7.11
CA PHE A 198 1.97 0.96 -7.94
C PHE A 198 2.61 -0.33 -7.40
N ARG A 199 2.88 -0.37 -6.10
CA ARG A 199 3.50 -1.54 -5.46
C ARG A 199 2.60 -2.76 -5.48
N GLY A 200 1.28 -2.58 -5.27
CA GLY A 200 0.30 -3.65 -5.36
C GLY A 200 0.24 -4.26 -6.76
N GLN A 201 0.22 -3.42 -7.80
CA GLN A 201 0.25 -3.89 -9.20
C GLN A 201 1.55 -4.60 -9.56
N ASP A 202 2.70 -4.02 -9.16
CA ASP A 202 4.01 -4.61 -9.42
C ASP A 202 4.12 -5.99 -8.77
N LEU A 203 3.71 -6.11 -7.50
CA LEU A 203 3.69 -7.38 -6.79
C LEU A 203 2.76 -8.41 -7.46
N ALA A 204 1.58 -7.97 -7.93
CA ALA A 204 0.64 -8.84 -8.63
C ALA A 204 1.21 -9.36 -9.95
N ARG A 205 1.83 -8.49 -10.75
CA ARG A 205 2.48 -8.88 -12.01
C ARG A 205 3.63 -9.85 -11.78
N ASN A 206 4.48 -9.57 -10.80
CA ASN A 206 5.60 -10.44 -10.43
C ASN A 206 5.10 -11.79 -9.89
N THR A 207 4.02 -11.78 -9.11
CA THR A 207 3.36 -13.00 -8.65
C THR A 207 2.81 -13.80 -9.81
N ASN A 208 2.12 -13.16 -10.75
CA ASN A 208 1.56 -13.81 -11.94
C ASN A 208 2.67 -14.43 -12.81
N ALA A 209 3.73 -13.68 -13.08
CA ALA A 209 4.88 -14.19 -13.85
C ALA A 209 5.54 -15.41 -13.19
N GLY A 210 5.54 -15.46 -11.85
CA GLY A 210 6.10 -16.58 -11.09
C GLY A 210 5.12 -17.68 -10.70
N LEU A 211 3.84 -17.60 -11.06
CA LEU A 211 2.83 -18.59 -10.63
C LEU A 211 3.18 -20.00 -11.10
N TRP A 212 3.61 -20.13 -12.34
CA TRP A 212 3.97 -21.42 -12.91
C TRP A 212 5.16 -22.07 -12.19
N SER A 213 6.21 -21.29 -11.94
CA SER A 213 7.48 -21.76 -11.36
C SER A 213 7.43 -21.97 -9.85
N ARG A 214 6.30 -21.67 -9.17
CA ARG A 214 6.17 -21.92 -7.73
C ARG A 214 6.17 -23.40 -7.42
N ALA A 215 7.09 -23.81 -6.55
CA ALA A 215 7.25 -25.20 -6.14
C ALA A 215 6.04 -25.79 -5.39
N ASN A 216 5.23 -24.95 -4.74
CA ASN A 216 4.10 -25.40 -3.96
C ASN A 216 2.83 -25.44 -4.84
N VAL A 217 2.42 -26.63 -5.20
CA VAL A 217 1.16 -26.92 -5.90
C VAL A 217 0.09 -27.19 -4.86
N VAL A 218 -1.08 -26.60 -5.06
CA VAL A 218 -2.25 -26.88 -4.25
C VAL A 218 -3.12 -27.91 -4.96
N VAL A 219 -3.43 -28.96 -4.26
CA VAL A 219 -4.39 -29.99 -4.68
C VAL A 219 -5.62 -29.81 -3.82
N LEU A 220 -6.77 -29.65 -4.46
CA LEU A 220 -8.07 -29.50 -3.83
C LEU A 220 -8.90 -30.75 -4.10
N ASP A 221 -9.20 -31.51 -3.08
CA ASP A 221 -10.10 -32.67 -3.14
C ASP A 221 -11.48 -32.24 -2.60
N VAL A 222 -12.51 -32.35 -3.40
CA VAL A 222 -13.89 -31.95 -3.08
C VAL A 222 -14.78 -33.18 -3.12
N GLU A 223 -15.68 -33.30 -2.17
CA GLU A 223 -16.66 -34.40 -2.16
C GLU A 223 -17.53 -34.37 -3.43
N ALA A 224 -17.68 -35.49 -4.11
CA ALA A 224 -18.31 -35.57 -5.43
C ALA A 224 -19.78 -35.13 -5.47
N THR A 225 -20.41 -34.95 -4.31
CA THR A 225 -21.78 -34.42 -4.19
C THR A 225 -21.84 -32.92 -4.37
N GLN A 226 -20.69 -32.21 -4.27
CA GLN A 226 -20.55 -30.76 -4.44
C GLN A 226 -19.78 -30.51 -5.74
N ASP A 227 -20.47 -30.65 -6.88
CA ASP A 227 -19.88 -30.15 -8.13
C ASP A 227 -19.57 -28.65 -8.01
N LEU A 228 -18.29 -28.33 -7.95
CA LEU A 228 -17.89 -26.95 -8.18
C LEU A 228 -18.19 -26.67 -9.66
N PRO A 229 -19.09 -25.74 -10.00
CA PRO A 229 -19.36 -25.37 -11.38
C PRO A 229 -18.13 -24.62 -11.91
N LEU A 230 -17.04 -25.37 -12.09
CA LEU A 230 -15.83 -24.80 -12.62
C LEU A 230 -16.02 -24.61 -14.09
N LEU A 231 -15.85 -23.38 -14.50
CA LEU A 231 -15.41 -23.02 -15.82
C LEU A 231 -14.07 -23.76 -16.06
N LEU A 232 -14.16 -25.06 -16.31
CA LEU A 232 -13.06 -25.98 -16.57
C LEU A 232 -12.54 -25.71 -17.97
N ASP A 233 -12.08 -24.50 -18.17
CA ASP A 233 -11.20 -24.25 -19.27
C ASP A 233 -9.87 -24.92 -18.92
N ASN A 234 -9.24 -25.62 -19.84
CA ASN A 234 -7.97 -26.37 -19.84
C ASN A 234 -6.84 -25.93 -18.84
N GLN A 235 -7.16 -25.13 -17.85
CA GLN A 235 -6.23 -24.57 -16.86
C GLN A 235 -6.12 -25.39 -15.56
N VAL A 236 -7.08 -26.28 -15.33
CA VAL A 236 -7.16 -27.14 -14.13
C VAL A 236 -7.44 -28.58 -14.55
N LYS A 237 -6.64 -29.51 -14.04
CA LYS A 237 -6.86 -30.95 -14.28
C LYS A 237 -7.82 -31.48 -13.21
N VAL A 238 -8.87 -32.16 -13.65
CA VAL A 238 -9.82 -32.79 -12.76
C VAL A 238 -9.70 -34.31 -12.91
N SER A 239 -9.59 -35.02 -11.82
CA SER A 239 -9.51 -36.46 -11.76
C SER A 239 -10.33 -37.02 -10.60
N TRP A 240 -10.81 -38.27 -10.74
CA TRP A 240 -11.45 -38.94 -9.64
C TRP A 240 -10.40 -39.52 -8.69
N ALA A 241 -10.51 -39.19 -7.39
CA ALA A 241 -9.64 -39.74 -6.37
C ALA A 241 -10.45 -40.65 -5.42
N PRO A 242 -10.17 -41.96 -5.39
CA PRO A 242 -10.76 -42.83 -4.37
C PRO A 242 -10.16 -42.48 -3.00
N LEU A 243 -11.01 -42.26 -2.00
CA LEU A 243 -10.57 -42.09 -0.63
C LEU A 243 -10.46 -43.48 0.04
N GLY A 244 -9.22 -43.91 0.33
CA GLY A 244 -8.94 -45.16 1.04
C GLY A 244 -8.53 -46.32 0.15
N SER A 245 -7.93 -47.33 0.77
CA SER A 245 -7.47 -48.57 0.12
C SER A 245 -8.61 -49.56 -0.24
N ASP A 246 -9.82 -49.28 0.25
CA ASP A 246 -10.98 -50.11 -0.03
C ASP A 246 -11.80 -49.54 -1.20
N SER A 247 -11.79 -50.26 -2.31
CA SER A 247 -12.57 -49.94 -3.53
C SER A 247 -14.10 -49.97 -3.35
N THR A 248 -14.58 -50.17 -2.14
CA THR A 248 -16.00 -50.21 -1.76
C THR A 248 -16.49 -48.90 -1.11
N ALA A 249 -15.62 -47.94 -0.88
CA ALA A 249 -16.00 -46.64 -0.27
C ALA A 249 -16.83 -45.81 -1.27
N LYS A 250 -18.08 -45.56 -0.91
CA LYS A 250 -19.08 -44.80 -1.69
C LYS A 250 -18.78 -43.29 -1.79
N SER A 251 -17.72 -42.78 -1.17
CA SER A 251 -17.36 -41.38 -1.25
C SER A 251 -16.24 -41.19 -2.28
N ALA A 252 -16.65 -40.78 -3.46
CA ALA A 252 -15.72 -40.36 -4.49
C ALA A 252 -15.40 -38.88 -4.29
N PHE A 253 -14.13 -38.53 -4.34
CA PHE A 253 -13.65 -37.13 -4.33
C PHE A 253 -13.26 -36.74 -5.74
N LEU A 254 -13.60 -35.50 -6.11
CA LEU A 254 -13.09 -34.85 -7.30
C LEU A 254 -11.80 -34.13 -6.92
N ARG A 255 -10.70 -34.50 -7.52
CA ARG A 255 -9.39 -33.92 -7.34
C ARG A 255 -9.12 -32.86 -8.39
N TYR A 256 -8.87 -31.65 -7.94
CA TYR A 256 -8.50 -30.53 -8.77
C TYR A 256 -7.01 -30.21 -8.57
N GLU A 257 -6.24 -30.29 -9.63
CA GLU A 257 -4.80 -30.05 -9.64
C GLU A 257 -4.46 -28.79 -10.44
N CYS A 258 -3.26 -28.26 -10.26
CA CYS A 258 -2.74 -27.04 -10.90
C CYS A 258 -3.13 -25.73 -10.24
N PHE A 259 -3.67 -25.77 -9.07
CA PHE A 259 -3.88 -24.52 -8.33
C PHE A 259 -2.61 -24.00 -7.65
N ARG A 260 -2.58 -22.69 -7.45
CA ARG A 260 -1.60 -21.97 -6.62
C ARG A 260 -2.36 -21.16 -5.58
N ALA A 261 -1.91 -21.19 -4.34
CA ALA A 261 -2.48 -20.34 -3.31
C ALA A 261 -1.90 -18.93 -3.42
N LEU A 262 -2.75 -17.92 -3.57
CA LEU A 262 -2.38 -16.51 -3.47
C LEU A 262 -2.36 -16.05 -2.03
N ALA A 263 -3.34 -16.48 -1.25
CA ALA A 263 -3.46 -16.18 0.17
C ALA A 263 -4.21 -17.27 0.90
N VAL A 264 -3.89 -17.37 2.18
CA VAL A 264 -4.65 -18.15 3.16
C VAL A 264 -4.94 -17.21 4.31
N HIS A 265 -6.19 -17.06 4.67
CA HIS A 265 -6.60 -16.19 5.78
C HIS A 265 -7.76 -16.83 6.52
N ASN A 266 -7.57 -17.09 7.80
CA ASN A 266 -8.45 -17.94 8.58
C ASN A 266 -8.65 -19.27 7.85
N ASP A 267 -9.89 -19.72 7.66
CA ASP A 267 -10.21 -20.94 6.94
C ASP A 267 -10.46 -20.74 5.43
N ARG A 268 -10.16 -19.54 4.91
CA ARG A 268 -10.37 -19.21 3.50
C ARG A 268 -9.09 -19.28 2.70
N TRP A 269 -9.14 -20.04 1.63
CA TRP A 269 -8.07 -20.27 0.69
C TRP A 269 -8.39 -19.61 -0.64
N VAL A 270 -7.53 -18.73 -1.07
CA VAL A 270 -7.64 -18.05 -2.36
C VAL A 270 -6.74 -18.78 -3.35
N LEU A 271 -7.36 -19.48 -4.28
CA LEU A 271 -6.70 -20.33 -5.26
C LEU A 271 -6.86 -19.74 -6.66
N VAL A 272 -5.79 -19.79 -7.43
CA VAL A 272 -5.77 -19.43 -8.85
C VAL A 272 -5.10 -20.53 -9.66
N PRO A 273 -5.45 -20.72 -10.94
CA PRO A 273 -4.73 -21.63 -11.81
C PRO A 273 -3.26 -21.22 -11.95
N ALA A 274 -2.37 -22.20 -12.11
CA ALA A 274 -0.93 -21.94 -12.29
C ALA A 274 -0.63 -21.08 -13.53
N ARG A 275 -1.51 -21.14 -14.54
CA ARG A 275 -1.44 -20.37 -15.78
C ARG A 275 -2.53 -19.32 -15.86
N TRP A 276 -2.73 -18.60 -14.78
CA TRP A 276 -3.68 -17.50 -14.74
C TRP A 276 -3.28 -16.40 -15.74
N ALA A 277 -4.25 -15.87 -16.48
CA ALA A 277 -4.06 -14.76 -17.41
C ALA A 277 -5.14 -13.69 -17.21
N PRO A 278 -4.83 -12.39 -17.39
CA PRO A 278 -5.82 -11.31 -17.18
C PRO A 278 -7.06 -11.41 -18.07
N THR A 279 -6.94 -12.05 -19.24
CA THR A 279 -8.01 -12.16 -20.23
C THR A 279 -8.94 -13.36 -20.02
N ALA A 280 -8.48 -14.38 -19.29
CA ALA A 280 -9.22 -15.64 -19.13
C ALA A 280 -8.98 -16.28 -17.74
N GLY A 281 -8.40 -15.54 -16.80
CA GLY A 281 -8.12 -16.06 -15.48
C GLY A 281 -9.35 -16.07 -14.57
N PHE A 282 -9.43 -17.04 -13.70
CA PHE A 282 -10.42 -17.11 -12.63
C PHE A 282 -9.72 -17.32 -11.28
N ALA A 283 -10.43 -17.04 -10.22
CA ALA A 283 -9.99 -17.32 -8.86
C ALA A 283 -11.11 -18.02 -8.09
N VAL A 284 -10.72 -18.94 -7.23
CA VAL A 284 -11.66 -19.69 -6.38
C VAL A 284 -11.33 -19.39 -4.92
N ILE A 285 -12.33 -19.04 -4.13
CA ILE A 285 -12.21 -18.94 -2.68
C ILE A 285 -12.86 -20.17 -2.07
N VAL A 286 -12.07 -21.02 -1.44
CA VAL A 286 -12.52 -22.23 -0.78
C VAL A 286 -12.41 -22.08 0.71
N THR A 287 -13.47 -22.41 1.43
CA THR A 287 -13.40 -22.52 2.89
C THR A 287 -12.95 -23.93 3.25
N ALA A 288 -11.91 -24.05 4.06
CA ALA A 288 -11.46 -25.35 4.55
C ALA A 288 -12.48 -25.88 5.57
N ASP A 289 -13.17 -26.93 5.19
CA ASP A 289 -14.14 -27.64 6.02
C ASP A 289 -14.00 -29.16 5.81
N SER A 290 -14.86 -29.95 6.40
CA SER A 290 -14.84 -31.42 6.27
C SER A 290 -15.11 -31.94 4.86
N SER A 291 -15.69 -31.12 3.98
CA SER A 291 -16.00 -31.47 2.59
C SER A 291 -14.92 -31.07 1.59
N HIS A 292 -13.94 -30.27 2.01
CA HIS A 292 -12.85 -29.77 1.19
C HIS A 292 -11.51 -30.12 1.82
N LEU A 293 -10.78 -31.05 1.24
CA LEU A 293 -9.42 -31.38 1.65
C LEU A 293 -8.42 -30.61 0.78
N ILE A 294 -7.66 -29.73 1.41
CA ILE A 294 -6.63 -28.95 0.73
C ILE A 294 -5.27 -29.50 1.12
N SER A 295 -4.51 -29.95 0.14
CA SER A 295 -3.17 -30.48 0.34
C SER A 295 -2.13 -29.70 -0.47
N PHE A 296 -0.91 -29.58 0.09
CA PHE A 296 0.23 -29.01 -0.60
C PHE A 296 1.13 -30.12 -1.11
N LYS A 297 1.53 -30.00 -2.34
CA LYS A 297 2.55 -30.85 -2.93
C LYS A 297 3.72 -29.98 -3.38
N ARG A 298 4.93 -30.32 -2.94
CA ARG A 298 6.15 -29.68 -3.40
C ARG A 298 6.68 -30.43 -4.61
N ILE A 299 6.92 -29.71 -5.70
CA ILE A 299 7.54 -30.25 -6.91
C ILE A 299 8.95 -29.68 -6.98
N GLU A 300 9.96 -30.54 -7.08
CA GLU A 300 11.37 -30.13 -7.14
C GLU A 300 11.76 -29.56 -8.50
N HIS A 301 11.19 -30.07 -9.58
CA HIS A 301 11.43 -29.59 -10.94
C HIS A 301 10.09 -29.27 -11.60
N ILE A 302 9.87 -28.01 -11.88
CA ILE A 302 8.74 -27.56 -12.70
C ILE A 302 9.31 -27.28 -14.08
N ALA A 303 8.88 -28.06 -15.07
CA ALA A 303 9.22 -27.82 -16.47
C ALA A 303 8.81 -26.38 -16.85
N ASP A 304 9.59 -25.76 -17.73
CA ASP A 304 9.21 -24.47 -18.32
C ASP A 304 7.79 -24.55 -18.89
N SER A 305 7.05 -23.47 -18.80
CA SER A 305 5.66 -23.41 -19.25
C SER A 305 5.48 -23.83 -20.71
N ASP A 306 6.53 -23.72 -21.51
CA ASP A 306 6.55 -24.15 -22.92
C ASP A 306 6.78 -25.65 -23.07
N ALA A 307 7.52 -26.27 -22.17
CA ALA A 307 7.69 -27.73 -22.13
C ALA A 307 6.43 -28.47 -21.67
N ALA A 308 5.52 -27.79 -20.98
CA ALA A 308 4.24 -28.33 -20.54
C ALA A 308 3.16 -28.33 -21.64
N LYS A 309 3.45 -27.89 -22.87
CA LYS A 309 2.57 -27.99 -24.02
C LYS A 309 2.64 -29.41 -24.56
N ASN A 310 1.47 -30.03 -24.78
CA ASN A 310 1.41 -31.29 -25.48
C ASN A 310 1.80 -31.12 -26.96
N THR A 311 1.92 -32.26 -27.68
CA THR A 311 2.27 -32.31 -29.12
C THR A 311 1.29 -31.53 -30.00
N ALA A 312 0.06 -31.27 -29.55
CA ALA A 312 -0.93 -30.45 -30.25
C ALA A 312 -0.83 -28.94 -29.91
N GLY A 313 0.14 -28.54 -29.09
CA GLY A 313 0.30 -27.16 -28.64
C GLY A 313 -0.69 -26.75 -27.54
N ASN A 314 -1.54 -27.65 -27.05
CA ASN A 314 -2.41 -27.40 -25.92
C ASN A 314 -1.60 -27.53 -24.63
N TRP A 315 -1.94 -26.69 -23.69
CA TRP A 315 -1.29 -26.71 -22.39
C TRP A 315 -1.91 -27.76 -21.49
N GLU A 316 -1.05 -28.55 -20.84
CA GLU A 316 -1.46 -29.54 -19.85
C GLU A 316 -0.79 -29.26 -18.52
N CYS A 317 -1.53 -29.45 -17.43
CA CYS A 317 -0.99 -29.38 -16.09
C CYS A 317 0.09 -30.45 -15.92
N PRO A 318 1.29 -30.09 -15.40
CA PRO A 318 2.28 -31.10 -15.10
C PRO A 318 1.70 -32.13 -14.14
N GLU A 319 1.85 -33.41 -14.47
CA GLU A 319 1.42 -34.48 -13.60
C GLU A 319 2.17 -34.37 -12.28
N VAL A 320 1.41 -34.22 -11.24
CA VAL A 320 1.93 -34.32 -9.88
C VAL A 320 2.09 -35.81 -9.65
N GLY A 321 3.19 -36.40 -10.17
CA GLY A 321 3.48 -37.80 -10.00
C GLY A 321 3.41 -38.13 -8.51
N ILE A 322 2.48 -39.01 -8.14
CA ILE A 322 2.67 -39.81 -6.95
C ILE A 322 3.82 -40.72 -7.40
N ASP A 323 5.04 -40.40 -6.97
CA ASP A 323 6.12 -41.34 -7.13
C ASP A 323 5.65 -42.62 -6.45
N ALA A 324 5.35 -43.60 -7.29
CA ALA A 324 4.98 -44.98 -6.90
C ALA A 324 6.23 -45.70 -6.33
N GLN A 325 7.06 -44.97 -5.61
CA GLN A 325 8.15 -45.51 -4.81
C GLN A 325 7.82 -45.30 -3.33
N GLY A 326 6.78 -46.04 -2.89
CA GLY A 326 6.69 -46.46 -1.53
C GLY A 326 7.86 -47.39 -1.23
N LYS A 327 8.99 -46.82 -0.84
CA LYS A 327 10.00 -47.47 -0.05
C LYS A 327 10.39 -46.54 1.09
#